data_b8bd02ba037167aa394306783ca1ad8d
#
_entry.id   b8bd02ba037167aa394306783ca1ad8d
#
_cell.length_a   1.000
_cell.length_b   1.000
_cell.length_c   1.000
_cell.angle_alpha   90.00
_cell.angle_beta   90.00
_cell.angle_gamma   90.00
#
_symmetry.space_group_name_H-M   'P 1'
#
loop_
_entity.id
_entity.type
_entity.pdbx_description
1 polymer ?
#
loop_
_entity_poly.entity_id
_entity_poly.type
_entity_poly.pdbx_seq_one_letter_code
_entity_poly.pdbx_strand_id
1 'polypeptide(L)' 'MGSDEKRVYSILRADESSHIDEIVEKLVAELSSSQIFAALFESEMSWKVRALPGKYYVRVV' A
#
# COMPACT_ATOMS: atom_id res chain seq x y z
N MET A 1 13.54 1.30 4.81
CA MET A 1 12.18 1.59 4.33
C MET A 1 11.87 3.06 4.46
N GLY A 2 11.34 3.68 3.41
CA GLY A 2 10.97 5.09 3.43
C GLY A 2 9.76 5.34 4.29
N SER A 3 9.55 6.61 4.69
CA SER A 3 8.40 6.96 5.54
C SER A 3 7.06 6.74 4.83
N ASP A 4 7.00 6.97 3.52
CA ASP A 4 5.79 6.73 2.73
C ASP A 4 5.46 5.24 2.67
N GLU A 5 6.48 4.40 2.50
CA GLU A 5 6.31 2.95 2.52
C GLU A 5 5.79 2.47 3.87
N LYS A 6 6.31 3.03 4.95
CA LYS A 6 5.84 2.68 6.31
C LYS A 6 4.39 3.03 6.50
N ARG A 7 3.95 4.17 6.00
CA ARG A 7 2.55 4.61 6.11
C ARG A 7 1.63 3.66 5.35
N VAL A 8 2.01 3.32 4.12
CA VAL A 8 1.24 2.38 3.32
C VAL A 8 1.20 1.02 4.01
N TYR A 9 2.35 0.54 4.45
CA TYR A 9 2.46 -0.76 5.12
C TYR A 9 1.59 -0.82 6.38
N SER A 10 1.53 0.27 7.14
CA SER A 10 0.82 0.30 8.42
C SER A 10 -0.70 0.18 8.26
N ILE A 11 -1.26 0.61 7.13
CA ILE A 11 -2.71 0.52 6.91
C ILE A 11 -3.13 -0.78 6.24
N LEU A 12 -2.17 -1.56 5.74
CA LEU A 12 -2.46 -2.83 5.09
C LEU A 12 -2.50 -3.95 6.13
N ARG A 13 -3.26 -4.98 5.82
CA ARG A 13 -3.40 -6.15 6.68
C ARG A 13 -2.84 -7.37 5.97
N ALA A 14 -2.36 -8.33 6.75
CA ALA A 14 -1.85 -9.59 6.23
C ALA A 14 -2.97 -10.60 6.02
N ASP A 15 -4.08 -10.43 6.72
CA ASP A 15 -5.20 -11.36 6.71
C ASP A 15 -6.36 -10.91 5.82
N GLU A 16 -6.28 -9.70 5.26
CA GLU A 16 -7.36 -9.15 4.44
C GLU A 16 -6.79 -8.18 3.43
N SER A 17 -7.19 -8.33 2.16
CA SER A 17 -6.75 -7.42 1.11
C SER A 17 -7.53 -6.12 1.15
N SER A 18 -6.88 -5.03 0.71
CA SER A 18 -7.49 -3.71 0.62
C SER A 18 -7.46 -3.24 -0.83
N HIS A 19 -8.57 -2.70 -1.30
CA HIS A 19 -8.64 -2.14 -2.65
C HIS A 19 -7.83 -0.84 -2.72
N ILE A 20 -7.25 -0.56 -3.90
CA ILE A 20 -6.43 0.64 -4.08
C ILE A 20 -7.19 1.93 -3.73
N ASP A 21 -8.47 2.00 -4.01
CA ASP A 21 -9.28 3.17 -3.70
C ASP A 21 -9.38 3.39 -2.19
N GLU A 22 -9.48 2.32 -1.42
CA GLU A 22 -9.47 2.39 0.04
C GLU A 22 -8.14 2.90 0.56
N ILE A 23 -7.05 2.41 -0.02
CA ILE A 23 -5.70 2.81 0.39
C ILE A 23 -5.51 4.29 0.14
N VAL A 24 -5.88 4.76 -1.04
CA VAL A 24 -5.78 6.17 -1.40
C VAL A 24 -6.63 7.02 -0.45
N GLU A 25 -7.86 6.60 -0.20
CA GLU A 25 -8.77 7.32 0.68
C GLU A 25 -8.21 7.49 2.09
N LYS A 26 -7.58 6.46 2.62
CA LYS A 26 -7.01 6.49 3.97
C LYS A 26 -5.77 7.38 4.06
N LEU A 27 -5.04 7.52 2.96
CA LEU A 27 -3.75 8.22 2.96
C LEU A 27 -3.79 9.58 2.29
N VAL A 28 -4.89 9.96 1.66
CA VAL A 28 -4.99 11.18 0.85
C VAL A 28 -4.70 12.45 1.66
N ALA A 29 -4.95 12.44 2.96
CA ALA A 29 -4.68 13.59 3.82
C ALA A 29 -3.18 13.78 4.07
N GLU A 30 -2.37 12.75 3.85
CA GLU A 30 -0.93 12.78 4.14
C GLU A 30 -0.06 12.64 2.91
N LEU A 31 -0.52 11.89 1.91
CA LEU A 31 0.25 11.58 0.72
C LEU A 31 -0.56 11.85 -0.54
N SER A 32 0.10 12.33 -1.58
CA SER A 32 -0.53 12.45 -2.89
C SER A 32 -0.72 11.05 -3.49
N SER A 33 -1.61 10.92 -4.47
CA SER A 33 -1.83 9.64 -5.12
C SER A 33 -0.56 9.10 -5.78
N SER A 34 0.27 9.95 -6.38
CA SER A 34 1.52 9.50 -6.96
C SER A 34 2.50 8.99 -5.91
N GLN A 35 2.52 9.58 -4.72
CA GLN A 35 3.34 9.10 -3.61
C GLN A 35 2.84 7.73 -3.12
N ILE A 36 1.52 7.56 -3.06
CA ILE A 36 0.92 6.29 -2.63
C ILE A 36 1.27 5.18 -3.63
N PHE A 37 1.11 5.45 -4.92
CA PHE A 37 1.43 4.46 -5.95
C PHE A 37 2.91 4.11 -5.96
N ALA A 38 3.79 5.11 -5.81
CA ALA A 38 5.23 4.87 -5.74
C ALA A 38 5.59 4.01 -4.53
N ALA A 39 5.00 4.30 -3.38
CA ALA A 39 5.24 3.53 -2.16
C ALA A 39 4.74 2.10 -2.27
N LEU A 40 3.58 1.90 -2.89
CA LEU A 40 3.05 0.56 -3.14
C LEU A 40 3.96 -0.23 -4.06
N PHE A 41 4.42 0.41 -5.13
CA PHE A 41 5.31 -0.22 -6.09
C PHE A 41 6.63 -0.64 -5.43
N GLU A 42 7.22 0.25 -4.66
CA GLU A 42 8.47 -0.04 -3.96
C GLU A 42 8.29 -1.15 -2.91
N SER A 43 7.18 -1.14 -2.20
CA SER A 43 6.87 -2.17 -1.22
C SER A 43 6.67 -3.52 -1.88
N GLU A 44 6.07 -3.56 -3.05
CA GLU A 44 5.90 -4.79 -3.82
C GLU A 44 7.25 -5.32 -4.29
N MET A 45 8.11 -4.44 -4.79
CA MET A 45 9.45 -4.81 -5.23
C MET A 45 10.30 -5.33 -4.08
N SER A 46 10.03 -4.88 -2.87
CA SER A 46 10.74 -5.32 -1.67
C SER A 46 10.11 -6.54 -0.99
N TRP A 47 9.09 -7.11 -1.61
CA TRP A 47 8.38 -8.31 -1.11
C TRP A 47 7.67 -8.07 0.23
N LYS A 48 7.30 -6.84 0.52
CA LYS A 48 6.58 -6.49 1.75
C LYS A 48 5.08 -6.43 1.53
N VAL A 49 4.67 -6.16 0.30
CA VAL A 49 3.28 -6.04 -0.09
C VAL A 49 3.08 -6.86 -1.35
N ARG A 50 1.92 -7.44 -1.49
CA ARG A 50 1.56 -8.25 -2.63
C ARG A 50 0.35 -7.65 -3.33
N ALA A 51 0.44 -7.52 -4.64
CA ALA A 51 -0.68 -7.05 -5.46
C ALA A 51 -1.51 -8.25 -5.90
N LEU A 52 -2.82 -8.15 -5.73
CA LEU A 52 -3.77 -9.19 -6.13
C LEU A 52 -4.62 -8.69 -7.28
N PRO A 53 -5.23 -9.60 -8.08
CA PRO A 53 -6.13 -9.19 -9.16
C PRO A 53 -7.23 -8.27 -8.67
N GLY A 54 -7.63 -7.31 -9.51
CA GLY A 54 -8.67 -6.36 -9.15
C GLY A 54 -8.16 -5.16 -8.37
N LYS A 55 -6.86 -4.93 -8.37
CA LYS A 55 -6.20 -3.80 -7.69
C LYS A 55 -6.33 -3.88 -6.17
N TYR A 56 -6.22 -5.08 -5.63
CA TYR A 56 -6.17 -5.32 -4.20
C TYR A 56 -4.73 -5.49 -3.75
N TYR A 57 -4.47 -5.10 -2.52
CA TYR A 57 -3.13 -5.20 -1.93
C TYR A 57 -3.22 -5.80 -0.54
N VAL A 58 -2.22 -6.57 -0.19
CA VAL A 58 -2.15 -7.24 1.10
C VAL A 58 -0.71 -7.21 1.59
N ARG A 59 -0.54 -7.12 2.89
CA ARG A 59 0.77 -7.17 3.52
C ARG A 59 1.24 -8.61 3.56
N VAL A 60 2.50 -8.85 3.20
CA VAL A 60 3.04 -10.23 3.17
C VAL A 60 3.31 -10.73 4.59
N VAL A 61 3.71 -9.84 5.46
CA VAL A 61 4.04 -10.24 6.84
C VAL A 61 3.30 -9.35 7.80
#